data_d1427b6fad4cd130ddc3cc8ba48972d6
#
_entry.id   d1427b6fad4cd130ddc3cc8ba48972d6
#
_cell.length_a   1.000
_cell.length_b   1.000
_cell.length_c   1.000
_cell.angle_alpha   90.00
_cell.angle_beta   90.00
_cell.angle_gamma   90.00
#
_symmetry.space_group_name_H-M   'P 1'
#
loop_
_entity.id
_entity.type
_entity.pdbx_description
1 polymer ?
#
loop_
_entity_poly.entity_id
_entity_poly.type
_entity_poly.pdbx_seq_one_letter_code
_entity_poly.pdbx_strand_id
1 'polypeptide(L)'
;MLYLLLVILALGVVLGPQIWVKRVLEQHNRADEANFPGTASELARHLLDRADLQDVKVEATELGDHYDPVDRAVRLTRDKFDARTLTAITIAAHECGHAYQHAAREPMFQLRTRLASLSILAQRVGSFLLFAAPFSALVTRAPSVAFFNITGGILIMGFAVIMHLVTLPVEIDASFKKALPILAGGYLSRQQVPAARTILRAAAMTYVAASLASLLNFWRWMALLRR
;
A
#
# COMPACT_ATOMS: atom_id res chain seq x y z
N MET A 1 21.81 -16.47 -22.51
CA MET A 1 22.20 -16.48 -21.09
C MET A 1 22.04 -15.11 -20.43
N LEU A 2 22.62 -14.02 -20.95
CA LEU A 2 22.52 -12.68 -20.34
C LEU A 2 21.07 -12.20 -20.19
N TYR A 3 20.24 -12.33 -21.24
CA TYR A 3 18.82 -11.95 -21.19
C TYR A 3 18.03 -12.72 -20.12
N LEU A 4 18.27 -14.01 -19.95
CA LEU A 4 17.63 -14.83 -18.91
C LEU A 4 18.03 -14.35 -17.52
N LEU A 5 19.29 -14.05 -17.30
CA LEU A 5 19.78 -13.49 -16.04
C LEU A 5 19.16 -12.13 -15.73
N LEU A 6 19.04 -11.24 -16.71
CA LEU A 6 18.40 -9.94 -16.56
C LEU A 6 16.90 -10.08 -16.24
N VAL A 7 16.20 -11.02 -16.86
CA VAL A 7 14.80 -11.31 -16.55
C VAL A 7 14.63 -11.85 -15.13
N ILE A 8 15.47 -12.80 -14.73
CA ILE A 8 15.45 -13.35 -13.36
C ILE A 8 15.73 -12.26 -12.33
N LEU A 9 16.73 -11.41 -12.59
CA LEU A 9 17.05 -10.28 -11.71
C LEU A 9 15.88 -9.29 -11.61
N ALA A 10 15.30 -8.92 -12.74
CA ALA A 10 14.14 -8.02 -12.78
C ALA A 10 12.94 -8.60 -12.02
N LEU A 11 12.63 -9.88 -12.23
CA LEU A 11 11.59 -10.59 -11.47
C LEU A 11 11.91 -10.64 -9.98
N GLY A 12 13.17 -10.90 -9.61
CA GLY A 12 13.62 -10.91 -8.21
C GLY A 12 13.45 -9.55 -7.53
N VAL A 13 13.81 -8.46 -8.22
CA VAL A 13 13.66 -7.09 -7.70
C VAL A 13 12.19 -6.71 -7.50
N VAL A 14 11.31 -7.18 -8.37
CA VAL A 14 9.89 -6.80 -8.31
C VAL A 14 9.07 -7.73 -7.40
N LEU A 15 9.28 -9.04 -7.50
CA LEU A 15 8.51 -10.02 -6.71
C LEU A 15 9.09 -10.21 -5.30
N GLY A 16 10.40 -10.02 -5.15
CA GLY A 16 11.09 -10.20 -3.88
C GLY A 16 10.46 -9.39 -2.72
N PRO A 17 10.27 -8.08 -2.85
CA PRO A 17 9.63 -7.28 -1.81
C PRO A 17 8.21 -7.73 -1.47
N GLN A 18 7.41 -8.12 -2.47
CA GLN A 18 6.04 -8.61 -2.25
C GLN A 18 6.02 -9.93 -1.46
N ILE A 19 6.89 -10.87 -1.84
CA ILE A 19 7.02 -12.16 -1.16
C ILE A 19 7.53 -11.95 0.26
N TRP A 20 8.49 -11.04 0.45
CA TRP A 20 9.02 -10.72 1.77
C TRP A 20 7.94 -10.11 2.68
N VAL A 21 7.20 -9.11 2.21
CA VAL A 21 6.09 -8.49 2.96
C VAL A 21 5.08 -9.57 3.38
N LYS A 22 4.61 -10.37 2.43
CA LYS A 22 3.66 -11.43 2.69
C LYS A 22 4.16 -12.42 3.76
N ARG A 23 5.41 -12.89 3.63
CA ARG A 23 6.03 -13.81 4.61
C ARG A 23 6.14 -13.21 6.00
N VAL A 24 6.55 -11.95 6.11
CA VAL A 24 6.65 -11.26 7.41
C VAL A 24 5.28 -11.18 8.09
N LEU A 25 4.24 -10.77 7.34
CA LEU A 25 2.90 -10.64 7.90
C LEU A 25 2.33 -12.01 8.33
N GLU A 26 2.51 -13.05 7.50
CA GLU A 26 2.03 -14.41 7.80
C GLU A 26 2.79 -15.06 8.96
N GLN A 27 4.11 -14.84 9.06
CA GLN A 27 4.95 -15.42 10.10
C GLN A 27 4.49 -15.04 11.51
N HIS A 28 4.03 -13.81 11.70
CA HIS A 28 3.61 -13.27 13.01
C HIS A 28 2.08 -13.22 13.17
N ASN A 29 1.34 -13.76 12.19
CA ASN A 29 -0.13 -13.88 12.27
C ASN A 29 -0.58 -15.23 12.84
N ARG A 30 0.28 -15.92 13.57
CA ARG A 30 -0.03 -17.21 14.21
C ARG A 30 -0.62 -16.98 15.60
N ALA A 31 -1.71 -17.69 15.90
CA ALA A 31 -2.42 -17.56 17.17
C ALA A 31 -1.56 -17.92 18.41
N ASP A 32 -0.50 -18.70 18.19
CA ASP A 32 0.33 -19.24 19.28
C ASP A 32 1.34 -18.23 19.85
N GLU A 33 1.59 -17.12 19.15
CA GLU A 33 2.69 -16.19 19.50
C GLU A 33 2.26 -14.99 20.35
N ALA A 34 0.97 -14.68 20.46
CA ALA A 34 0.54 -13.50 21.21
C ALA A 34 -0.87 -13.65 21.79
N ASN A 35 -0.92 -13.84 23.07
CA ASN A 35 -2.16 -13.87 23.83
C ASN A 35 -2.54 -12.45 24.26
N PHE A 36 -2.89 -11.58 23.30
CA PHE A 36 -3.36 -10.24 23.62
C PHE A 36 -4.73 -10.29 24.31
N PRO A 37 -4.99 -9.40 25.26
CA PRO A 37 -6.25 -9.39 26.02
C PRO A 37 -7.47 -9.07 25.15
N GLY A 38 -7.27 -8.34 24.04
CA GLY A 38 -8.31 -7.96 23.10
C GLY A 38 -7.96 -8.27 21.65
N THR A 39 -8.96 -8.16 20.78
CA THR A 39 -8.81 -8.31 19.32
C THR A 39 -8.19 -7.05 18.70
N ALA A 40 -7.78 -7.14 17.43
CA ALA A 40 -7.26 -5.98 16.70
C ALA A 40 -8.32 -4.88 16.52
N SER A 41 -9.58 -5.25 16.30
CA SER A 41 -10.68 -4.28 16.21
C SER A 41 -10.95 -3.57 17.54
N GLU A 42 -10.91 -4.30 18.65
CA GLU A 42 -11.03 -3.73 20.01
C GLU A 42 -9.87 -2.78 20.32
N LEU A 43 -8.64 -3.15 19.95
CA LEU A 43 -7.49 -2.26 20.09
C LEU A 43 -7.67 -1.00 19.24
N ALA A 44 -8.06 -1.15 17.97
CA ALA A 44 -8.29 0.01 17.08
C ALA A 44 -9.31 0.97 17.69
N ARG A 45 -10.46 0.44 18.17
CA ARG A 45 -11.48 1.25 18.84
C ARG A 45 -10.93 1.96 20.07
N HIS A 46 -10.22 1.23 20.93
CA HIS A 46 -9.59 1.78 22.12
C HIS A 46 -8.59 2.91 21.81
N LEU A 47 -7.73 2.72 20.79
CA LEU A 47 -6.76 3.72 20.38
C LEU A 47 -7.42 4.99 19.81
N LEU A 48 -8.46 4.81 19.01
CA LEU A 48 -9.22 5.93 18.45
C LEU A 48 -9.98 6.70 19.54
N ASP A 49 -10.60 6.01 20.49
CA ASP A 49 -11.30 6.64 21.62
C ASP A 49 -10.36 7.46 22.50
N ARG A 50 -9.14 6.96 22.74
CA ARG A 50 -8.11 7.69 23.49
C ARG A 50 -7.58 8.94 22.77
N ALA A 51 -7.80 9.02 21.46
CA ALA A 51 -7.39 10.16 20.63
C ALA A 51 -8.57 11.09 20.28
N ASP A 52 -9.72 10.96 20.99
CA ASP A 52 -10.95 11.71 20.76
C ASP A 52 -11.49 11.56 19.32
N LEU A 53 -11.33 10.37 18.72
CA LEU A 53 -11.75 10.01 17.36
C LEU A 53 -12.90 8.99 17.37
N GLN A 54 -13.93 9.21 18.18
CA GLN A 54 -15.11 8.33 18.30
C GLN A 54 -15.92 8.25 17.01
N ASP A 55 -15.82 9.26 16.17
CA ASP A 55 -16.49 9.35 14.86
C ASP A 55 -15.80 8.48 13.77
N VAL A 56 -14.59 8.00 14.01
CA VAL A 56 -13.90 7.05 13.12
C VAL A 56 -14.42 5.65 13.38
N LYS A 57 -15.00 5.02 12.36
CA LYS A 57 -15.52 3.66 12.44
C LYS A 57 -14.39 2.62 12.45
N VAL A 58 -14.69 1.42 12.99
CA VAL A 58 -13.83 0.24 12.87
C VAL A 58 -14.65 -0.87 12.23
N GLU A 59 -14.27 -1.29 11.03
CA GLU A 59 -15.05 -2.18 10.17
C GLU A 59 -14.20 -3.33 9.62
N ALA A 60 -14.85 -4.49 9.39
CA ALA A 60 -14.23 -5.59 8.66
C ALA A 60 -14.33 -5.34 7.14
N THR A 61 -13.33 -5.81 6.37
CA THR A 61 -13.28 -5.64 4.92
C THR A 61 -12.66 -6.85 4.22
N GLU A 62 -12.94 -6.99 2.91
CA GLU A 62 -12.26 -7.95 2.02
C GLU A 62 -11.21 -7.26 1.13
N LEU A 63 -11.08 -5.94 1.20
CA LEU A 63 -10.23 -5.15 0.28
C LEU A 63 -8.78 -4.96 0.77
N GLY A 64 -8.40 -5.61 1.89
CA GLY A 64 -7.12 -5.38 2.54
C GLY A 64 -7.22 -4.35 3.66
N ASP A 65 -6.26 -4.39 4.59
CA ASP A 65 -6.22 -3.49 5.73
C ASP A 65 -5.93 -2.06 5.26
N HIS A 66 -6.73 -1.10 5.68
CA HIS A 66 -6.54 0.31 5.34
C HIS A 66 -7.38 1.27 6.19
N TYR A 67 -6.91 2.49 6.31
CA TYR A 67 -7.72 3.62 6.75
C TYR A 67 -8.37 4.31 5.54
N ASP A 68 -9.70 4.45 5.55
CA ASP A 68 -10.45 5.20 4.55
C ASP A 68 -10.71 6.64 5.03
N PRO A 69 -10.07 7.65 4.40
CA PRO A 69 -10.27 9.04 4.80
C PRO A 69 -11.63 9.63 4.38
N VAL A 70 -12.32 9.02 3.41
CA VAL A 70 -13.63 9.48 2.93
C VAL A 70 -14.72 9.05 3.91
N ASP A 71 -14.77 7.75 4.20
CA ASP A 71 -15.75 7.17 5.13
C ASP A 71 -15.36 7.35 6.60
N ARG A 72 -14.14 7.82 6.86
CA ARG A 72 -13.51 7.90 8.19
C ARG A 72 -13.60 6.57 8.92
N ALA A 73 -13.01 5.54 8.33
CA ALA A 73 -13.08 4.19 8.82
C ALA A 73 -11.70 3.50 8.81
N VAL A 74 -11.35 2.87 9.92
CA VAL A 74 -10.27 1.88 9.98
C VAL A 74 -10.87 0.54 9.56
N ARG A 75 -10.38 -0.02 8.47
CA ARG A 75 -10.86 -1.27 7.91
C ARG A 75 -9.78 -2.34 8.00
N LEU A 76 -10.14 -3.46 8.63
CA LEU A 76 -9.26 -4.61 8.80
C LEU A 76 -9.85 -5.82 8.08
N THR A 77 -8.99 -6.63 7.48
CA THR A 77 -9.41 -7.89 6.88
C THR A 77 -9.93 -8.85 7.95
N ARG A 78 -10.87 -9.74 7.60
CA ARG A 78 -11.55 -10.63 8.56
C ARG A 78 -10.59 -11.51 9.34
N ASP A 79 -9.48 -11.92 8.71
CA ASP A 79 -8.44 -12.72 9.36
C ASP A 79 -7.69 -11.95 10.47
N LYS A 80 -7.79 -10.61 10.48
CA LYS A 80 -7.17 -9.74 11.49
C LYS A 80 -8.18 -9.08 12.42
N PHE A 81 -9.39 -8.78 11.92
CA PHE A 81 -10.40 -8.03 12.65
C PHE A 81 -10.68 -8.62 14.06
N ASP A 82 -10.93 -9.94 14.11
CA ASP A 82 -11.19 -10.67 15.35
C ASP A 82 -9.95 -11.37 15.92
N ALA A 83 -8.78 -11.20 15.27
CA ALA A 83 -7.57 -11.87 15.69
C ALA A 83 -6.87 -11.14 16.86
N ARG A 84 -6.15 -11.93 17.66
CA ARG A 84 -5.31 -11.47 18.79
C ARG A 84 -3.84 -11.73 18.53
N THR A 85 -3.42 -11.73 17.27
CA THR A 85 -2.06 -11.98 16.85
C THR A 85 -1.23 -10.70 16.86
N LEU A 86 0.11 -10.85 16.94
CA LEU A 86 1.00 -9.69 16.90
C LEU A 86 0.85 -8.89 15.60
N THR A 87 0.68 -9.58 14.47
CA THR A 87 0.44 -8.92 13.17
C THR A 87 -0.86 -8.11 13.19
N ALA A 88 -1.97 -8.71 13.65
CA ALA A 88 -3.26 -8.05 13.66
C ALA A 88 -3.27 -6.79 14.54
N ILE A 89 -2.73 -6.90 15.76
CA ILE A 89 -2.56 -5.79 16.71
C ILE A 89 -1.68 -4.67 16.13
N THR A 90 -0.58 -5.05 15.47
CA THR A 90 0.38 -4.08 14.91
C THR A 90 -0.21 -3.35 13.69
N ILE A 91 -0.91 -4.07 12.81
CA ILE A 91 -1.59 -3.48 11.64
C ILE A 91 -2.74 -2.57 12.09
N ALA A 92 -3.55 -2.97 13.06
CA ALA A 92 -4.61 -2.12 13.60
C ALA A 92 -4.07 -0.78 14.13
N ALA A 93 -2.95 -0.81 14.87
CA ALA A 93 -2.30 0.40 15.34
C ALA A 93 -1.74 1.26 14.19
N HIS A 94 -1.25 0.63 13.10
CA HIS A 94 -0.79 1.33 11.91
C HIS A 94 -1.93 2.08 11.22
N GLU A 95 -3.08 1.44 11.01
CA GLU A 95 -4.25 2.08 10.40
C GLU A 95 -4.82 3.20 11.28
N CYS A 96 -4.79 3.04 12.62
CA CYS A 96 -5.06 4.14 13.54
C CYS A 96 -4.05 5.30 13.37
N GLY A 97 -2.79 5.01 13.06
CA GLY A 97 -1.78 6.01 12.74
C GLY A 97 -2.20 6.92 11.58
N HIS A 98 -2.80 6.36 10.53
CA HIS A 98 -3.38 7.13 9.43
C HIS A 98 -4.60 7.96 9.84
N ALA A 99 -5.44 7.43 10.73
CA ALA A 99 -6.56 8.21 11.29
C ALA A 99 -6.05 9.43 12.07
N TYR A 100 -4.97 9.27 12.84
CA TYR A 100 -4.32 10.40 13.55
C TYR A 100 -3.73 11.44 12.59
N GLN A 101 -3.05 11.01 11.51
CA GLN A 101 -2.55 11.92 10.47
C GLN A 101 -3.68 12.71 9.83
N HIS A 102 -4.81 12.05 9.55
CA HIS A 102 -5.99 12.70 8.98
C HIS A 102 -6.59 13.73 9.95
N ALA A 103 -6.80 13.35 11.20
CA ALA A 103 -7.35 14.21 12.24
C ALA A 103 -6.45 15.44 12.51
N ALA A 104 -5.13 15.23 12.53
CA ALA A 104 -4.13 16.30 12.66
C ALA A 104 -3.97 17.15 11.40
N ARG A 105 -4.68 16.83 10.30
CA ARG A 105 -4.57 17.50 8.99
C ARG A 105 -3.13 17.58 8.48
N GLU A 106 -2.35 16.52 8.66
CA GLU A 106 -0.95 16.50 8.24
C GLU A 106 -0.80 16.76 6.74
N PRO A 107 0.05 17.71 6.32
CA PRO A 107 0.13 18.14 4.92
C PRO A 107 0.48 17.00 3.95
N MET A 108 1.41 16.11 4.35
CA MET A 108 1.80 14.98 3.51
C MET A 108 0.68 13.95 3.36
N PHE A 109 -0.10 13.69 4.40
CA PHE A 109 -1.27 12.81 4.33
C PHE A 109 -2.34 13.41 3.39
N GLN A 110 -2.61 14.71 3.52
CA GLN A 110 -3.57 15.38 2.61
C GLN A 110 -3.10 15.35 1.15
N LEU A 111 -1.79 15.61 0.92
CA LEU A 111 -1.20 15.51 -0.43
C LEU A 111 -1.34 14.10 -1.00
N ARG A 112 -0.97 13.08 -0.22
CA ARG A 112 -1.17 11.66 -0.59
C ARG A 112 -2.62 11.38 -1.00
N THR A 113 -3.58 11.80 -0.18
CA THR A 113 -5.01 11.53 -0.42
C THR A 113 -5.50 12.17 -1.73
N ARG A 114 -5.11 13.42 -1.99
CA ARG A 114 -5.44 14.10 -3.25
C ARG A 114 -4.79 13.43 -4.47
N LEU A 115 -3.51 13.09 -4.36
CA LEU A 115 -2.78 12.43 -5.43
C LEU A 115 -3.26 11.01 -5.68
N ALA A 116 -3.76 10.28 -4.66
CA ALA A 116 -4.30 8.94 -4.82
C ALA A 116 -5.50 8.93 -5.80
N SER A 117 -6.43 9.85 -5.64
CA SER A 117 -7.57 10.00 -6.54
C SER A 117 -7.14 10.33 -7.98
N LEU A 118 -6.16 11.24 -8.13
CA LEU A 118 -5.58 11.56 -9.44
C LEU A 118 -4.84 10.39 -10.06
N SER A 119 -4.14 9.59 -9.25
CA SER A 119 -3.40 8.42 -9.72
C SER A 119 -4.33 7.35 -10.30
N ILE A 120 -5.48 7.10 -9.69
CA ILE A 120 -6.49 6.17 -10.21
C ILE A 120 -7.01 6.64 -11.58
N LEU A 121 -7.34 7.92 -11.69
CA LEU A 121 -7.77 8.51 -12.96
C LEU A 121 -6.67 8.42 -14.02
N ALA A 122 -5.45 8.80 -13.66
CA ALA A 122 -4.27 8.74 -14.55
C ALA A 122 -4.02 7.31 -15.05
N GLN A 123 -4.09 6.30 -14.18
CA GLN A 123 -3.93 4.91 -14.59
C GLN A 123 -5.01 4.46 -15.58
N ARG A 124 -6.27 4.85 -15.37
CA ARG A 124 -7.37 4.52 -16.30
C ARG A 124 -7.15 5.15 -17.68
N VAL A 125 -6.83 6.46 -17.70
CA VAL A 125 -6.58 7.19 -18.94
C VAL A 125 -5.32 6.66 -19.64
N GLY A 126 -4.23 6.44 -18.93
CA GLY A 126 -2.98 5.90 -19.47
C GLY A 126 -3.17 4.51 -20.09
N SER A 127 -3.88 3.62 -19.38
CA SER A 127 -4.20 2.28 -19.89
C SER A 127 -5.09 2.34 -21.14
N PHE A 128 -6.07 3.24 -21.18
CA PHE A 128 -6.93 3.45 -22.34
C PHE A 128 -6.10 3.95 -23.55
N LEU A 129 -5.22 4.92 -23.37
CA LEU A 129 -4.36 5.42 -24.46
C LEU A 129 -3.45 4.33 -25.03
N LEU A 130 -2.85 3.49 -24.16
CA LEU A 130 -2.04 2.37 -24.59
C LEU A 130 -2.86 1.33 -25.37
N PHE A 131 -4.06 1.02 -24.90
CA PHE A 131 -4.96 0.11 -25.58
C PHE A 131 -5.43 0.66 -26.92
N ALA A 132 -5.74 1.95 -27.02
CA ALA A 132 -6.21 2.60 -28.23
C ALA A 132 -5.10 2.82 -29.28
N ALA A 133 -3.83 2.77 -28.92
CA ALA A 133 -2.71 3.11 -29.80
C ALA A 133 -2.70 2.32 -31.13
N PRO A 134 -2.81 0.97 -31.17
CA PRO A 134 -2.80 0.23 -32.44
C PRO A 134 -4.03 0.54 -33.31
N PHE A 135 -5.20 0.73 -32.68
CA PHE A 135 -6.43 1.05 -33.41
C PHE A 135 -6.39 2.47 -34.00
N SER A 136 -5.87 3.42 -33.25
CA SER A 136 -5.72 4.81 -33.73
C SER A 136 -4.77 4.89 -34.92
N ALA A 137 -3.66 4.14 -34.93
CA ALA A 137 -2.76 4.05 -36.06
C ALA A 137 -3.44 3.47 -37.31
N LEU A 138 -4.24 2.42 -37.14
CA LEU A 138 -4.98 1.76 -38.22
C LEU A 138 -6.03 2.71 -38.84
N VAL A 139 -6.82 3.36 -37.99
CA VAL A 139 -7.91 4.25 -38.43
C VAL A 139 -7.38 5.53 -39.08
N THR A 140 -6.40 6.17 -38.48
CA THR A 140 -5.85 7.45 -38.95
C THR A 140 -4.82 7.27 -40.07
N ARG A 141 -4.30 6.05 -40.27
CA ARG A 141 -3.17 5.74 -41.15
C ARG A 141 -1.93 6.60 -40.85
N ALA A 142 -1.83 7.13 -39.64
CA ALA A 142 -0.76 8.02 -39.18
C ALA A 142 -0.03 7.38 -37.99
N PRO A 143 1.16 6.78 -38.16
CA PRO A 143 1.95 6.18 -37.07
C PRO A 143 2.25 7.14 -35.93
N SER A 144 2.32 8.46 -36.24
CA SER A 144 2.53 9.51 -35.24
C SER A 144 1.45 9.52 -34.16
N VAL A 145 0.20 9.24 -34.51
CA VAL A 145 -0.90 9.20 -33.54
C VAL A 145 -0.71 8.06 -32.53
N ALA A 146 -0.29 6.87 -32.99
CA ALA A 146 0.06 5.78 -32.10
C ALA A 146 1.25 6.15 -31.20
N PHE A 147 2.26 6.80 -31.74
CA PHE A 147 3.42 7.28 -30.96
C PHE A 147 3.00 8.24 -29.85
N PHE A 148 2.14 9.22 -30.13
CA PHE A 148 1.61 10.13 -29.11
C PHE A 148 0.79 9.40 -28.04
N ASN A 149 -0.06 8.46 -28.42
CA ASN A 149 -0.83 7.66 -27.48
C ASN A 149 0.05 6.82 -26.56
N ILE A 150 1.08 6.16 -27.12
CA ILE A 150 2.04 5.37 -26.35
C ILE A 150 2.83 6.28 -25.40
N THR A 151 3.40 7.37 -25.89
CA THR A 151 4.19 8.30 -25.08
C THR A 151 3.35 8.92 -23.97
N GLY A 152 2.14 9.38 -24.29
CA GLY A 152 1.19 9.92 -23.31
C GLY A 152 0.80 8.89 -22.26
N GLY A 153 0.49 7.67 -22.68
CA GLY A 153 0.17 6.58 -21.77
C GLY A 153 1.31 6.25 -20.80
N ILE A 154 2.54 6.19 -21.31
CA ILE A 154 3.75 5.97 -20.51
C ILE A 154 3.96 7.08 -19.48
N LEU A 155 3.88 8.34 -19.88
CA LEU A 155 4.06 9.48 -18.99
C LEU A 155 3.00 9.50 -17.87
N ILE A 156 1.74 9.24 -18.24
CA ILE A 156 0.64 9.18 -17.28
C ILE A 156 0.81 8.01 -16.30
N MET A 157 1.23 6.84 -16.78
CA MET A 157 1.51 5.70 -15.90
C MET A 157 2.73 5.94 -15.01
N GLY A 158 3.74 6.68 -15.47
CA GLY A 158 4.91 7.10 -14.69
C GLY A 158 4.53 7.94 -13.47
N PHE A 159 3.43 8.68 -13.54
CA PHE A 159 2.90 9.44 -12.41
C PHE A 159 2.53 8.53 -11.21
N ALA A 160 2.09 7.30 -11.46
CA ALA A 160 1.80 6.33 -10.41
C ALA A 160 3.06 6.00 -9.57
N VAL A 161 4.23 5.97 -10.19
CA VAL A 161 5.50 5.72 -9.48
C VAL A 161 5.82 6.88 -8.54
N ILE A 162 5.62 8.12 -9.00
CA ILE A 162 5.83 9.33 -8.17
C ILE A 162 4.90 9.29 -6.96
N MET A 163 3.65 8.87 -7.17
CA MET A 163 2.66 8.72 -6.10
C MET A 163 3.16 7.82 -4.96
N HIS A 164 3.74 6.68 -5.31
CA HIS A 164 4.26 5.74 -4.31
C HIS A 164 5.45 6.34 -3.53
N LEU A 165 6.29 7.15 -4.16
CA LEU A 165 7.38 7.86 -3.49
C LEU A 165 6.86 8.92 -2.51
N VAL A 166 5.80 9.64 -2.88
CA VAL A 166 5.14 10.63 -1.99
C VAL A 166 4.42 9.93 -0.81
N THR A 167 3.94 8.72 -1.02
CA THR A 167 3.26 7.94 0.02
C THR A 167 4.23 7.42 1.08
N LEU A 168 5.45 7.06 0.71
CA LEU A 168 6.41 6.43 1.62
C LEU A 168 6.68 7.23 2.92
N PRO A 169 6.89 8.55 2.91
CA PRO A 169 7.04 9.33 4.15
C PRO A 169 5.82 9.26 5.07
N VAL A 170 4.60 9.20 4.51
CA VAL A 170 3.35 9.08 5.25
C VAL A 170 3.28 7.73 5.95
N GLU A 171 3.65 6.65 5.23
CA GLU A 171 3.68 5.29 5.77
C GLU A 171 4.73 5.13 6.89
N ILE A 172 5.92 5.70 6.69
CA ILE A 172 6.98 5.71 7.71
C ILE A 172 6.51 6.45 8.97
N ASP A 173 5.84 7.57 8.82
CA ASP A 173 5.33 8.35 9.94
C ASP A 173 4.22 7.61 10.69
N ALA A 174 3.22 7.05 10.00
CA ALA A 174 2.17 6.23 10.59
C ALA A 174 2.75 5.03 11.36
N SER A 175 3.74 4.33 10.76
CA SER A 175 4.38 3.16 11.35
C SER A 175 5.26 3.49 12.55
N PHE A 176 6.23 4.41 12.38
CA PHE A 176 7.36 4.56 13.31
C PHE A 176 7.24 5.76 14.24
N LYS A 177 6.46 6.79 13.90
CA LYS A 177 6.23 7.92 14.77
C LYS A 177 4.90 7.86 15.52
N LYS A 178 3.94 7.04 15.05
CA LYS A 178 2.63 6.87 15.68
C LYS A 178 2.44 5.46 16.23
N ALA A 179 2.29 4.44 15.39
CA ALA A 179 1.95 3.09 15.81
C ALA A 179 2.99 2.47 16.75
N LEU A 180 4.29 2.48 16.38
CA LEU A 180 5.32 1.81 17.17
C LEU A 180 5.51 2.41 18.57
N PRO A 181 5.55 3.74 18.78
CA PRO A 181 5.65 4.32 20.11
C PRO A 181 4.43 4.00 20.99
N ILE A 182 3.22 4.02 20.41
CA ILE A 182 1.98 3.69 21.13
C ILE A 182 2.04 2.23 21.59
N LEU A 183 2.37 1.30 20.69
CA LEU A 183 2.45 -0.12 20.99
C LEU A 183 3.53 -0.42 22.04
N ALA A 184 4.72 0.16 21.89
CA ALA A 184 5.82 -0.01 22.85
C ALA A 184 5.55 0.65 24.21
N GLY A 185 4.65 1.62 24.28
CA GLY A 185 4.29 2.37 25.48
C GLY A 185 3.38 1.61 26.46
N GLY A 186 3.02 0.34 26.18
CA GLY A 186 2.22 -0.45 27.13
C GLY A 186 1.43 -1.63 26.55
N TYR A 187 1.38 -1.75 25.23
CA TYR A 187 0.63 -2.84 24.59
C TYR A 187 1.52 -4.04 24.22
N LEU A 188 2.83 -3.82 24.04
CA LEU A 188 3.79 -4.86 23.70
C LEU A 188 4.81 -5.08 24.82
N SER A 189 5.19 -6.33 25.02
CA SER A 189 6.39 -6.65 25.81
C SER A 189 7.66 -6.19 25.07
N ARG A 190 8.75 -5.99 25.81
CA ARG A 190 10.06 -5.63 25.22
C ARG A 190 10.53 -6.63 24.16
N GLN A 191 10.15 -7.91 24.28
CA GLN A 191 10.51 -8.98 23.35
C GLN A 191 9.70 -8.91 22.04
N GLN A 192 8.49 -8.36 22.07
CA GLN A 192 7.61 -8.24 20.91
C GLN A 192 7.91 -7.01 20.05
N VAL A 193 8.52 -5.95 20.62
CA VAL A 193 8.81 -4.70 19.91
C VAL A 193 9.66 -4.90 18.63
N PRO A 194 10.71 -5.73 18.59
CA PRO A 194 11.47 -5.98 17.36
C PRO A 194 10.62 -6.62 16.26
N ALA A 195 9.74 -7.57 16.60
CA ALA A 195 8.84 -8.21 15.65
C ALA A 195 7.80 -7.21 15.13
N ALA A 196 7.16 -6.42 16.00
CA ALA A 196 6.25 -5.35 15.60
C ALA A 196 6.93 -4.32 14.68
N ARG A 197 8.17 -3.94 14.96
CA ARG A 197 8.97 -3.08 14.07
C ARG A 197 9.16 -3.70 12.68
N THR A 198 9.35 -5.01 12.60
CA THR A 198 9.50 -5.74 11.33
C THR A 198 8.18 -5.77 10.57
N ILE A 199 7.05 -6.00 11.25
CA ILE A 199 5.70 -5.95 10.68
C ILE A 199 5.41 -4.54 10.13
N LEU A 200 5.67 -3.49 10.91
CA LEU A 200 5.46 -2.10 10.48
C LEU A 200 6.36 -1.71 9.30
N ARG A 201 7.59 -2.22 9.25
CA ARG A 201 8.46 -2.05 8.08
C ARG A 201 7.87 -2.74 6.85
N ALA A 202 7.34 -3.95 7.01
CA ALA A 202 6.66 -4.65 5.92
C ALA A 202 5.42 -3.88 5.46
N ALA A 203 4.59 -3.37 6.37
CA ALA A 203 3.43 -2.54 6.04
C ALA A 203 3.83 -1.28 5.25
N ALA A 204 4.82 -0.52 5.71
CA ALA A 204 5.31 0.66 5.01
C ALA A 204 5.91 0.34 3.62
N MET A 205 6.50 -0.84 3.45
CA MET A 205 7.10 -1.27 2.19
C MET A 205 6.11 -1.87 1.20
N THR A 206 4.83 -2.07 1.55
CA THR A 206 3.80 -2.56 0.62
C THR A 206 3.65 -1.63 -0.58
N TYR A 207 3.74 -0.32 -0.36
CA TYR A 207 3.66 0.68 -1.43
C TYR A 207 4.87 0.67 -2.36
N VAL A 208 6.06 0.41 -1.83
CA VAL A 208 7.27 0.21 -2.67
C VAL A 208 7.12 -1.06 -3.50
N ALA A 209 6.65 -2.14 -2.89
CA ALA A 209 6.39 -3.40 -3.59
C ALA A 209 5.31 -3.23 -4.69
N ALA A 210 4.24 -2.49 -4.42
CA ALA A 210 3.19 -2.18 -5.39
C ALA A 210 3.72 -1.29 -6.54
N SER A 211 4.58 -0.32 -6.23
CA SER A 211 5.26 0.52 -7.22
C SER A 211 6.11 -0.30 -8.18
N LEU A 212 6.94 -1.18 -7.65
CA LEU A 212 7.77 -2.09 -8.45
C LEU A 212 6.91 -3.03 -9.31
N ALA A 213 5.78 -3.50 -8.77
CA ALA A 213 4.83 -4.32 -9.54
C ALA A 213 4.20 -3.56 -10.71
N SER A 214 3.87 -2.28 -10.51
CA SER A 214 3.32 -1.45 -11.57
C SER A 214 4.29 -1.25 -12.74
N LEU A 215 5.60 -1.17 -12.45
CA LEU A 215 6.65 -1.12 -13.46
C LEU A 215 6.72 -2.41 -14.30
N LEU A 216 6.46 -3.59 -13.71
CA LEU A 216 6.39 -4.84 -14.50
C LEU A 216 5.21 -4.85 -15.46
N ASN A 217 4.06 -4.36 -15.05
CA ASN A 217 2.92 -4.25 -15.95
C ASN A 217 3.25 -3.34 -17.14
N PHE A 218 3.97 -2.26 -16.89
CA PHE A 218 4.50 -1.38 -17.94
C PHE A 218 5.43 -2.14 -18.93
N TRP A 219 6.39 -2.93 -18.43
CA TRP A 219 7.28 -3.74 -19.29
C TRP A 219 6.52 -4.77 -20.14
N ARG A 220 5.46 -5.37 -19.59
CA ARG A 220 4.61 -6.31 -20.36
C ARG A 220 3.93 -5.61 -21.53
N TRP A 221 3.41 -4.41 -21.33
CA TRP A 221 2.85 -3.60 -22.42
C TRP A 221 3.89 -3.21 -23.47
N MET A 222 5.07 -2.77 -23.05
CA MET A 222 6.16 -2.46 -23.96
C MET A 222 6.64 -3.68 -24.77
N ALA A 223 6.67 -4.86 -24.18
CA ALA A 223 7.04 -6.09 -24.86
C ALA A 223 6.00 -6.53 -25.92
N LEU A 224 4.71 -6.28 -25.66
CA LEU A 224 3.64 -6.53 -26.63
C LEU A 224 3.67 -5.57 -27.83
N LEU A 225 4.11 -4.33 -27.61
CA LEU A 225 4.23 -3.32 -28.66
C LEU A 225 5.48 -3.48 -29.53
N ARG A 226 6.47 -4.27 -29.11
CA ARG A 226 7.70 -4.58 -29.88
C ARG A 226 7.56 -5.76 -30.86
N ARG A 227 6.45 -6.50 -30.82
CA ARG A 227 6.12 -7.58 -31.77
C ARG A 227 5.15 -7.08 -32.84
#